data_eb4046631f8867442ae19f3515df37c2
#
_entry.id   eb4046631f8867442ae19f3515df37c2
#
_cell.length_a   1.000
_cell.length_b   1.000
_cell.length_c   1.000
_cell.angle_alpha   90.00
_cell.angle_beta   90.00
_cell.angle_gamma   90.00
#
_symmetry.space_group_name_H-M   'P 1'
#
loop_
_entity.id
_entity.type
_entity.pdbx_description
1 polymer ?
#
loop_
_entity_poly.entity_id
_entity_poly.type
_entity_poly.pdbx_seq_one_letter_code
_entity_poly.pdbx_strand_id
1 'polypeptide(L)'
;MATAIRIHEAGGPEQLKVEEIEVGDPAPGEVLIRHTAVGLNFIDTYQRSGLYPMALPATLGMEAAGVVEVLGDGVAGLEPGDRIAYPMTGGAYCTARTIPAEKVVKIPDSVDDQTAAAMMLKGMTVEYLLCRTFPLVAGQTILFHAVAGGVGLIACQWAKSIGATVIGTVSTDEKAELALAHGCDHALIAGREDIAERVKELTDGQGVPVVYDSVGADTFETSLASLAPRGMMVSFGQSSGPVTSFDPARLAAGGSLFYTRPGLGNYIATREDLELSAQRLFNMVGSGKVAINVN
;
A
#
# COMPACT_ATOMS: atom_id res chain seq x y z
N MET A 1 -30.21 6.25 0.50
CA MET A 1 -29.88 5.09 -0.39
C MET A 1 -28.53 5.36 -1.04
N ALA A 2 -27.69 4.34 -1.18
CA ALA A 2 -26.40 4.42 -1.87
C ALA A 2 -26.22 3.17 -2.72
N THR A 3 -25.52 3.30 -3.86
CA THR A 3 -25.11 2.15 -4.67
C THR A 3 -23.81 1.59 -4.10
N ALA A 4 -23.71 0.27 -3.95
CA ALA A 4 -22.52 -0.41 -3.44
C ALA A 4 -22.17 -1.63 -4.31
N ILE A 5 -20.87 -1.99 -4.33
CA ILE A 5 -20.40 -3.25 -4.90
C ILE A 5 -20.14 -4.22 -3.76
N ARG A 6 -20.94 -5.30 -3.71
CA ARG A 6 -20.95 -6.26 -2.61
C ARG A 6 -20.64 -7.68 -3.08
N ILE A 7 -20.19 -8.49 -2.14
CA ILE A 7 -20.08 -9.95 -2.32
C ILE A 7 -20.90 -10.66 -1.25
N HIS A 8 -21.55 -11.78 -1.63
CA HIS A 8 -22.32 -12.63 -0.72
C HIS A 8 -21.61 -13.94 -0.41
N GLU A 9 -20.65 -14.31 -1.23
CA GLU A 9 -19.76 -15.46 -1.06
C GLU A 9 -18.38 -15.13 -1.62
N ALA A 10 -17.36 -15.83 -1.16
CA ALA A 10 -16.01 -15.69 -1.70
C ALA A 10 -15.90 -16.33 -3.08
N GLY A 11 -15.10 -15.73 -3.98
CA GLY A 11 -14.92 -16.25 -5.34
C GLY A 11 -14.20 -15.31 -6.28
N GLY A 12 -14.43 -15.50 -7.58
CA GLY A 12 -13.89 -14.70 -8.66
C GLY A 12 -14.61 -13.36 -8.84
N PRO A 13 -14.25 -12.60 -9.89
CA PRO A 13 -14.88 -11.29 -10.18
C PRO A 13 -16.40 -11.34 -10.38
N GLU A 14 -16.94 -12.49 -10.75
CA GLU A 14 -18.38 -12.74 -10.94
C GLU A 14 -19.20 -12.58 -9.65
N GLN A 15 -18.53 -12.61 -8.48
CA GLN A 15 -19.16 -12.41 -7.17
C GLN A 15 -19.45 -10.94 -6.87
N LEU A 16 -18.88 -10.01 -7.62
CA LEU A 16 -19.13 -8.58 -7.44
C LEU A 16 -20.54 -8.24 -7.95
N LYS A 17 -21.41 -7.81 -7.02
CA LYS A 17 -22.79 -7.42 -7.31
C LYS A 17 -23.00 -5.95 -7.01
N VAL A 18 -23.62 -5.24 -7.95
CA VAL A 18 -24.06 -3.86 -7.74
C VAL A 18 -25.42 -3.90 -7.06
N GLU A 19 -25.54 -3.26 -5.91
CA GLU A 19 -26.74 -3.27 -5.07
C GLU A 19 -27.03 -1.88 -4.51
N GLU A 20 -28.31 -1.58 -4.29
CA GLU A 20 -28.72 -0.42 -3.50
C GLU A 20 -28.72 -0.81 -2.02
N ILE A 21 -28.07 0.03 -1.20
CA ILE A 21 -28.01 -0.15 0.25
C ILE A 21 -28.61 1.06 0.97
N GLU A 22 -29.22 0.82 2.13
CA GLU A 22 -29.61 1.91 3.02
C GLU A 22 -28.37 2.43 3.75
N VAL A 23 -28.24 3.75 3.79
CA VAL A 23 -27.26 4.45 4.63
C VAL A 23 -28.05 5.24 5.66
N GLY A 24 -27.87 4.89 6.93
CA GLY A 24 -28.51 5.57 8.04
C GLY A 24 -27.83 6.91 8.39
N ASP A 25 -28.38 7.62 9.35
CA ASP A 25 -27.72 8.78 9.94
C ASP A 25 -26.44 8.36 10.68
N PRO A 26 -25.42 9.22 10.74
CA PRO A 26 -24.18 8.89 11.43
C PRO A 26 -24.42 8.78 12.95
N ALA A 27 -23.89 7.72 13.55
CA ALA A 27 -23.88 7.54 15.00
C ALA A 27 -22.96 8.60 15.68
N PRO A 28 -23.05 8.77 17.02
CA PRO A 28 -22.10 9.61 17.74
C PRO A 28 -20.64 9.24 17.43
N GLY A 29 -19.82 10.23 17.04
CA GLY A 29 -18.44 10.05 16.62
C GLY A 29 -18.25 9.62 15.17
N GLU A 30 -19.33 9.43 14.39
CA GLU A 30 -19.27 9.11 12.95
C GLU A 30 -19.61 10.32 12.08
N VAL A 31 -19.26 10.23 10.82
CA VAL A 31 -19.68 11.16 9.76
C VAL A 31 -20.33 10.40 8.62
N LEU A 32 -21.35 10.98 8.01
CA LEU A 32 -21.87 10.55 6.71
C LEU A 32 -21.02 11.22 5.63
N ILE A 33 -20.48 10.42 4.74
CA ILE A 33 -19.67 10.88 3.63
C ILE A 33 -20.24 10.42 2.29
N ARG A 34 -20.12 11.27 1.28
CA ARG A 34 -20.35 10.90 -0.12
C ARG A 34 -19.00 10.76 -0.81
N HIS A 35 -18.73 9.58 -1.38
CA HIS A 35 -17.49 9.35 -2.10
C HIS A 35 -17.45 10.11 -3.43
N THR A 36 -16.29 10.68 -3.73
CA THR A 36 -15.96 11.31 -5.02
C THR A 36 -15.06 10.42 -5.85
N ALA A 37 -14.23 9.59 -5.18
CA ALA A 37 -13.39 8.59 -5.82
C ALA A 37 -13.11 7.45 -4.83
N VAL A 38 -12.93 6.23 -5.37
CA VAL A 38 -12.54 5.05 -4.59
C VAL A 38 -11.29 4.41 -5.20
N GLY A 39 -10.37 3.95 -4.37
CA GLY A 39 -9.15 3.29 -4.81
C GLY A 39 -9.32 1.79 -4.90
N LEU A 40 -8.73 1.18 -5.93
CA LEU A 40 -8.68 -0.26 -6.11
C LEU A 40 -7.33 -0.80 -5.65
N ASN A 41 -7.35 -1.87 -4.85
CA ASN A 41 -6.16 -2.45 -4.26
C ASN A 41 -6.11 -3.97 -4.40
N PHE A 42 -4.91 -4.52 -4.37
CA PHE A 42 -4.73 -5.97 -4.46
C PHE A 42 -5.34 -6.72 -3.26
N ILE A 43 -5.39 -6.08 -2.08
CA ILE A 43 -6.04 -6.64 -0.89
C ILE A 43 -7.53 -6.91 -1.09
N ASP A 44 -8.20 -6.14 -1.95
CA ASP A 44 -9.62 -6.33 -2.27
C ASP A 44 -9.83 -7.69 -2.98
N THR A 45 -8.84 -8.14 -3.76
CA THR A 45 -8.86 -9.47 -4.37
C THR A 45 -8.67 -10.58 -3.34
N TYR A 46 -7.85 -10.36 -2.30
CA TYR A 46 -7.68 -11.31 -1.21
C TYR A 46 -8.95 -11.46 -0.38
N GLN A 47 -9.65 -10.35 -0.13
CA GLN A 47 -10.93 -10.35 0.56
C GLN A 47 -12.01 -11.03 -0.28
N ARG A 48 -12.12 -10.65 -1.56
CA ARG A 48 -13.10 -11.26 -2.48
C ARG A 48 -12.89 -12.77 -2.62
N SER A 49 -11.67 -13.24 -2.77
CA SER A 49 -11.35 -14.67 -2.95
C SER A 49 -11.43 -15.48 -1.66
N GLY A 50 -11.59 -14.84 -0.50
CA GLY A 50 -11.61 -15.49 0.81
C GLY A 50 -10.23 -15.82 1.39
N LEU A 51 -9.12 -15.41 0.73
CA LEU A 51 -7.78 -15.53 1.30
C LEU A 51 -7.66 -14.73 2.61
N TYR A 52 -8.33 -13.57 2.66
CA TYR A 52 -8.54 -12.83 3.90
C TYR A 52 -10.02 -12.92 4.27
N PRO A 53 -10.37 -13.79 5.25
CA PRO A 53 -11.76 -14.00 5.65
C PRO A 53 -12.43 -12.72 6.14
N MET A 54 -13.69 -12.53 5.75
CA MET A 54 -14.52 -11.42 6.23
C MET A 54 -15.96 -11.89 6.45
N ALA A 55 -16.72 -11.16 7.26
CA ALA A 55 -18.14 -11.40 7.43
C ALA A 55 -18.89 -11.05 6.12
N LEU A 56 -19.78 -11.93 5.69
CA LEU A 56 -20.58 -11.77 4.49
C LEU A 56 -22.06 -11.59 4.83
N PRO A 57 -22.86 -10.86 4.03
CA PRO A 57 -22.45 -10.11 2.85
C PRO A 57 -21.64 -8.85 3.16
N ALA A 58 -20.67 -8.49 2.29
CA ALA A 58 -19.75 -7.39 2.54
C ALA A 58 -19.61 -6.46 1.33
N THR A 59 -19.45 -5.17 1.59
CA THR A 59 -18.97 -4.19 0.62
C THR A 59 -17.45 -4.17 0.66
N LEU A 60 -16.81 -4.30 -0.50
CA LEU A 60 -15.35 -4.28 -0.61
C LEU A 60 -14.78 -2.85 -0.63
N GLY A 61 -13.47 -2.76 -0.83
CA GLY A 61 -12.71 -1.51 -0.94
C GLY A 61 -12.13 -1.04 0.38
N MET A 62 -10.89 -0.55 0.35
CA MET A 62 -10.09 -0.23 1.54
C MET A 62 -9.59 1.21 1.58
N GLU A 63 -9.87 2.01 0.55
CA GLU A 63 -9.52 3.44 0.51
C GLU A 63 -10.49 4.22 -0.36
N ALA A 64 -10.71 5.47 -0.01
CA ALA A 64 -11.52 6.42 -0.78
C ALA A 64 -11.20 7.86 -0.43
N ALA A 65 -11.67 8.76 -1.31
CA ALA A 65 -11.85 10.18 -1.04
C ALA A 65 -13.34 10.54 -1.15
N GLY A 66 -13.76 11.55 -0.42
CA GLY A 66 -15.14 11.99 -0.42
C GLY A 66 -15.35 13.32 0.29
N VAL A 67 -16.59 13.70 0.40
CA VAL A 67 -17.02 14.93 1.05
C VAL A 67 -17.90 14.58 2.26
N VAL A 68 -17.65 15.24 3.37
CA VAL A 68 -18.49 15.13 4.57
C VAL A 68 -19.86 15.78 4.30
N GLU A 69 -20.93 15.06 4.52
CA GLU A 69 -22.31 15.56 4.35
C GLU A 69 -22.99 15.87 5.69
N VAL A 70 -22.86 14.96 6.67
CA VAL A 70 -23.49 15.09 7.99
C VAL A 70 -22.51 14.65 9.07
N LEU A 71 -22.53 15.34 10.20
CA LEU A 71 -21.76 14.98 11.39
C LEU A 71 -22.68 14.31 12.42
N GLY A 72 -22.25 13.21 13.00
CA GLY A 72 -22.83 12.66 14.21
C GLY A 72 -22.43 13.45 15.45
N ASP A 73 -23.13 13.21 16.54
CA ASP A 73 -22.88 13.89 17.81
C ASP A 73 -21.43 13.71 18.29
N GLY A 74 -20.82 14.77 18.81
CA GLY A 74 -19.48 14.74 19.39
C GLY A 74 -18.33 14.76 18.38
N VAL A 75 -18.59 14.80 17.07
CA VAL A 75 -17.55 14.97 16.06
C VAL A 75 -16.98 16.39 16.14
N ALA A 76 -15.66 16.49 16.20
CA ALA A 76 -14.93 17.74 16.21
C ALA A 76 -13.87 17.76 15.10
N GLY A 77 -13.49 18.96 14.63
CA GLY A 77 -12.44 19.17 13.64
C GLY A 77 -12.87 18.89 12.19
N LEU A 78 -14.12 18.50 11.95
CA LEU A 78 -14.71 18.33 10.62
C LEU A 78 -15.96 19.20 10.49
N GLU A 79 -16.28 19.59 9.25
CA GLU A 79 -17.46 20.36 8.89
C GLU A 79 -18.10 19.76 7.63
N PRO A 80 -19.42 19.89 7.43
CA PRO A 80 -20.05 19.55 6.15
C PRO A 80 -19.40 20.34 5.01
N GLY A 81 -19.05 19.62 3.93
CA GLY A 81 -18.29 20.15 2.80
C GLY A 81 -16.79 19.89 2.87
N ASP A 82 -16.24 19.45 4.00
CA ASP A 82 -14.84 19.07 4.10
C ASP A 82 -14.51 17.91 3.15
N ARG A 83 -13.43 18.04 2.38
CA ARG A 83 -12.85 16.98 1.57
C ARG A 83 -12.00 16.09 2.47
N ILE A 84 -12.29 14.80 2.45
CA ILE A 84 -11.60 13.81 3.29
C ILE A 84 -11.16 12.60 2.48
N ALA A 85 -10.13 11.91 3.00
CA ALA A 85 -9.74 10.60 2.53
C ALA A 85 -9.44 9.66 3.69
N TYR A 86 -9.43 8.36 3.41
CA TYR A 86 -9.12 7.35 4.42
C TYR A 86 -8.52 6.09 3.81
N PRO A 87 -7.61 5.40 4.52
CA PRO A 87 -7.13 4.06 4.20
C PRO A 87 -7.70 3.03 5.18
N MET A 88 -7.58 1.75 4.85
CA MET A 88 -7.76 0.61 5.75
C MET A 88 -9.12 0.52 6.47
N THR A 89 -10.14 1.22 5.97
CA THR A 89 -11.50 1.12 6.48
C THR A 89 -12.39 0.47 5.43
N GLY A 90 -12.65 -0.83 5.58
CA GLY A 90 -13.39 -1.64 4.62
C GLY A 90 -14.78 -1.06 4.27
N GLY A 91 -15.26 -1.37 3.05
CA GLY A 91 -16.56 -0.89 2.56
C GLY A 91 -16.49 0.37 1.71
N ALA A 92 -15.36 0.67 1.09
CA ALA A 92 -15.19 1.86 0.24
C ALA A 92 -15.93 1.79 -1.10
N TYR A 93 -16.27 0.60 -1.60
CA TYR A 93 -16.94 0.43 -2.89
C TYR A 93 -18.43 0.76 -2.80
N CYS A 94 -18.73 1.98 -2.42
CA CYS A 94 -20.10 2.53 -2.40
C CYS A 94 -20.08 4.02 -2.70
N THR A 95 -21.24 4.59 -3.02
CA THR A 95 -21.37 6.02 -3.32
C THR A 95 -21.46 6.87 -2.05
N ALA A 96 -21.95 6.30 -0.94
CA ALA A 96 -22.03 6.97 0.37
C ALA A 96 -22.01 5.95 1.51
N ARG A 97 -21.52 6.37 2.68
CA ARG A 97 -21.51 5.56 3.91
C ARG A 97 -21.32 6.41 5.16
N THR A 98 -21.61 5.84 6.32
CA THR A 98 -21.08 6.35 7.59
C THR A 98 -19.71 5.78 7.89
N ILE A 99 -18.86 6.54 8.57
CA ILE A 99 -17.51 6.15 8.96
C ILE A 99 -17.10 6.88 10.25
N PRO A 100 -16.34 6.24 11.16
CA PRO A 100 -15.82 6.94 12.33
C PRO A 100 -14.95 8.13 11.92
N ALA A 101 -15.22 9.30 12.49
CA ALA A 101 -14.49 10.54 12.19
C ALA A 101 -12.98 10.43 12.47
N GLU A 102 -12.61 9.59 13.42
CA GLU A 102 -11.19 9.32 13.74
C GLU A 102 -10.42 8.58 12.63
N LYS A 103 -11.11 7.96 11.67
CA LYS A 103 -10.50 7.19 10.57
C LYS A 103 -10.30 8.01 9.30
N VAL A 104 -10.78 9.24 9.24
CA VAL A 104 -10.63 10.09 8.06
C VAL A 104 -9.63 11.21 8.30
N VAL A 105 -8.97 11.68 7.24
CA VAL A 105 -8.09 12.85 7.26
C VAL A 105 -8.56 13.86 6.22
N LYS A 106 -8.40 15.16 6.50
CA LYS A 106 -8.71 16.22 5.53
C LYS A 106 -7.71 16.17 4.37
N ILE A 107 -8.21 16.32 3.16
CA ILE A 107 -7.39 16.42 1.95
C ILE A 107 -6.94 17.89 1.80
N PRO A 108 -5.64 18.19 1.66
CA PRO A 108 -5.18 19.54 1.40
C PRO A 108 -5.59 20.00 -0.02
N ASP A 109 -5.73 21.32 -0.22
CA ASP A 109 -6.16 21.91 -1.50
C ASP A 109 -5.22 21.55 -2.68
N SER A 110 -3.96 21.26 -2.39
CA SER A 110 -2.96 20.87 -3.40
C SER A 110 -3.14 19.46 -3.96
N VAL A 111 -4.08 18.66 -3.41
CA VAL A 111 -4.35 17.28 -3.83
C VAL A 111 -5.81 17.15 -4.24
N ASP A 112 -6.07 16.64 -5.44
CA ASP A 112 -7.42 16.34 -5.90
C ASP A 112 -7.94 15.00 -5.33
N ASP A 113 -9.25 14.77 -5.42
CA ASP A 113 -9.90 13.60 -4.83
C ASP A 113 -9.49 12.28 -5.48
N GLN A 114 -9.25 12.27 -6.80
CA GLN A 114 -8.83 11.05 -7.50
C GLN A 114 -7.42 10.65 -7.07
N THR A 115 -6.52 11.63 -7.02
CA THR A 115 -5.16 11.44 -6.47
C THR A 115 -5.23 10.95 -5.02
N ALA A 116 -6.04 11.58 -4.17
CA ALA A 116 -6.21 11.17 -2.79
C ALA A 116 -6.71 9.71 -2.67
N ALA A 117 -7.77 9.36 -3.39
CA ALA A 117 -8.31 7.99 -3.39
C ALA A 117 -7.33 6.94 -3.93
N ALA A 118 -6.43 7.32 -4.83
CA ALA A 118 -5.45 6.40 -5.43
C ALA A 118 -4.19 6.20 -4.58
N MET A 119 -3.95 7.04 -3.58
CA MET A 119 -2.66 7.06 -2.86
C MET A 119 -2.74 6.68 -1.39
N MET A 120 -3.91 6.79 -0.71
CA MET A 120 -3.95 6.65 0.75
C MET A 120 -3.40 5.32 1.23
N LEU A 121 -3.90 4.19 0.73
CA LEU A 121 -3.41 2.88 1.13
C LEU A 121 -1.98 2.63 0.62
N LYS A 122 -1.74 2.88 -0.65
CA LYS A 122 -0.45 2.58 -1.30
C LYS A 122 0.66 3.50 -0.79
N GLY A 123 0.40 4.80 -0.71
CA GLY A 123 1.38 5.80 -0.28
C GLY A 123 1.71 5.73 1.21
N MET A 124 0.70 5.49 2.08
CA MET A 124 0.96 5.27 3.49
C MET A 124 1.64 3.92 3.76
N THR A 125 1.45 2.93 2.85
CA THR A 125 2.27 1.71 2.85
C THR A 125 3.73 2.05 2.59
N VAL A 126 4.02 2.85 1.58
CA VAL A 126 5.40 3.30 1.31
C VAL A 126 5.97 4.10 2.48
N GLU A 127 5.19 5.00 3.07
CA GLU A 127 5.62 5.78 4.22
C GLU A 127 6.11 4.88 5.35
N TYR A 128 5.31 3.92 5.81
CA TYR A 128 5.77 3.08 6.91
C TYR A 128 6.92 2.14 6.50
N LEU A 129 6.93 1.63 5.28
CA LEU A 129 8.01 0.75 4.80
C LEU A 129 9.36 1.47 4.83
N LEU A 130 9.44 2.67 4.23
CA LEU A 130 10.69 3.40 4.04
C LEU A 130 11.08 4.27 5.24
N CYS A 131 10.13 4.67 6.09
CA CYS A 131 10.41 5.62 7.17
C CYS A 131 10.36 4.99 8.57
N ARG A 132 9.66 3.86 8.75
CA ARG A 132 9.41 3.30 10.09
C ARG A 132 9.77 1.82 10.23
N THR A 133 9.52 0.97 9.24
CA THR A 133 9.92 -0.45 9.28
C THR A 133 11.43 -0.59 9.10
N PHE A 134 11.96 0.00 8.05
CA PHE A 134 13.39 0.15 7.81
C PHE A 134 13.64 1.62 7.43
N PRO A 135 14.06 2.46 8.38
CA PRO A 135 14.33 3.86 8.11
C PRO A 135 15.45 4.02 7.08
N LEU A 136 15.03 4.25 5.82
CA LEU A 136 15.91 4.36 4.68
C LEU A 136 16.69 5.67 4.73
N VAL A 137 17.99 5.63 4.45
CA VAL A 137 18.85 6.81 4.40
C VAL A 137 19.55 6.92 3.05
N ALA A 138 20.02 8.15 2.74
CA ALA A 138 20.75 8.42 1.51
C ALA A 138 21.98 7.53 1.36
N GLY A 139 22.26 7.11 0.12
CA GLY A 139 23.37 6.23 -0.24
C GLY A 139 23.12 4.74 -0.03
N GLN A 140 22.00 4.33 0.55
CA GLN A 140 21.63 2.91 0.63
C GLN A 140 21.09 2.41 -0.71
N THR A 141 21.41 1.16 -1.06
CA THR A 141 20.81 0.45 -2.17
C THR A 141 19.80 -0.56 -1.63
N ILE A 142 18.60 -0.60 -2.21
CA ILE A 142 17.52 -1.50 -1.79
C ILE A 142 17.05 -2.38 -2.93
N LEU A 143 16.50 -3.55 -2.62
CA LEU A 143 15.73 -4.36 -3.57
C LEU A 143 14.23 -4.20 -3.28
N PHE A 144 13.44 -3.89 -4.32
CA PHE A 144 11.99 -3.77 -4.23
C PHE A 144 11.32 -4.63 -5.32
N HIS A 145 10.54 -5.62 -4.91
CA HIS A 145 9.83 -6.47 -5.86
C HIS A 145 8.57 -5.81 -6.42
N ALA A 146 8.23 -6.10 -7.69
CA ALA A 146 7.06 -5.58 -8.40
C ALA A 146 7.00 -4.04 -8.43
N VAL A 147 8.13 -3.39 -8.75
CA VAL A 147 8.28 -1.92 -8.69
C VAL A 147 7.39 -1.15 -9.65
N ALA A 148 6.86 -1.76 -10.70
CA ALA A 148 5.89 -1.13 -11.62
C ALA A 148 4.44 -1.20 -11.10
N GLY A 149 4.19 -1.79 -9.93
CA GLY A 149 2.90 -1.77 -9.27
C GLY A 149 2.63 -0.46 -8.53
N GLY A 150 1.39 -0.24 -8.09
CA GLY A 150 0.98 1.02 -7.46
C GLY A 150 1.79 1.41 -6.22
N VAL A 151 2.19 0.46 -5.36
CA VAL A 151 3.11 0.72 -4.23
C VAL A 151 4.52 0.96 -4.74
N GLY A 152 4.98 0.15 -5.71
CA GLY A 152 6.34 0.21 -6.23
C GLY A 152 6.68 1.54 -6.90
N LEU A 153 5.78 2.08 -7.74
CA LEU A 153 5.99 3.37 -8.39
C LEU A 153 6.10 4.53 -7.41
N ILE A 154 5.33 4.51 -6.33
CA ILE A 154 5.45 5.49 -5.24
C ILE A 154 6.77 5.28 -4.48
N ALA A 155 7.12 4.03 -4.19
CA ALA A 155 8.33 3.68 -3.45
C ALA A 155 9.62 4.10 -4.19
N CYS A 156 9.69 3.90 -5.51
CA CYS A 156 10.83 4.33 -6.33
C CYS A 156 11.05 5.86 -6.22
N GLN A 157 9.98 6.65 -6.43
CA GLN A 157 10.06 8.10 -6.35
C GLN A 157 10.43 8.58 -4.95
N TRP A 158 9.84 7.97 -3.91
CA TRP A 158 10.11 8.34 -2.51
C TRP A 158 11.54 7.99 -2.11
N ALA A 159 12.00 6.75 -2.39
CA ALA A 159 13.38 6.31 -2.14
C ALA A 159 14.40 7.20 -2.86
N LYS A 160 14.15 7.54 -4.13
CA LYS A 160 14.98 8.48 -4.88
C LYS A 160 15.03 9.86 -4.22
N SER A 161 13.91 10.36 -3.69
CA SER A 161 13.87 11.64 -2.99
C SER A 161 14.66 11.63 -1.67
N ILE A 162 14.85 10.45 -1.06
CA ILE A 162 15.72 10.24 0.11
C ILE A 162 17.20 10.19 -0.32
N GLY A 163 17.49 9.86 -1.58
CA GLY A 163 18.85 9.66 -2.10
C GLY A 163 19.32 8.22 -2.02
N ALA A 164 18.39 7.27 -1.99
CA ALA A 164 18.68 5.83 -2.08
C ALA A 164 18.66 5.35 -3.54
N THR A 165 19.35 4.25 -3.80
CA THR A 165 19.36 3.54 -5.08
C THR A 165 18.35 2.40 -5.03
N VAL A 166 17.49 2.29 -6.03
CA VAL A 166 16.45 1.26 -6.12
C VAL A 166 16.77 0.25 -7.21
N ILE A 167 17.03 -0.99 -6.81
CA ILE A 167 16.98 -2.15 -7.67
C ILE A 167 15.56 -2.69 -7.61
N GLY A 168 14.89 -2.76 -8.76
CA GLY A 168 13.49 -3.16 -8.83
C GLY A 168 13.29 -4.41 -9.67
N THR A 169 12.31 -5.26 -9.34
CA THR A 169 11.91 -6.35 -10.23
C THR A 169 10.61 -6.07 -10.92
N VAL A 170 10.52 -6.46 -12.18
CA VAL A 170 9.34 -6.34 -13.04
C VAL A 170 9.15 -7.62 -13.86
N SER A 171 8.01 -7.75 -14.55
CA SER A 171 7.70 -8.95 -15.37
C SER A 171 7.83 -8.73 -16.88
N THR A 172 7.93 -7.49 -17.37
CA THR A 172 8.01 -7.15 -18.80
C THR A 172 8.89 -5.93 -19.05
N ASP A 173 9.30 -5.73 -20.31
CA ASP A 173 10.10 -4.58 -20.74
C ASP A 173 9.32 -3.26 -20.55
N GLU A 174 8.03 -3.23 -20.87
CA GLU A 174 7.19 -2.03 -20.70
C GLU A 174 7.09 -1.62 -19.22
N LYS A 175 7.03 -2.62 -18.31
CA LYS A 175 7.06 -2.36 -16.87
C LYS A 175 8.44 -1.89 -16.39
N ALA A 176 9.52 -2.33 -17.05
CA ALA A 176 10.85 -1.84 -16.73
C ALA A 176 10.99 -0.36 -17.13
N GLU A 177 10.54 0.03 -18.33
CA GLU A 177 10.52 1.41 -18.78
C GLU A 177 9.70 2.29 -17.83
N LEU A 178 8.50 1.82 -17.44
CA LEU A 178 7.64 2.52 -16.50
C LEU A 178 8.33 2.73 -15.13
N ALA A 179 8.96 1.71 -14.59
CA ALA A 179 9.67 1.79 -13.31
C ALA A 179 10.86 2.76 -13.37
N LEU A 180 11.69 2.69 -14.42
CA LEU A 180 12.80 3.61 -14.64
C LEU A 180 12.34 5.06 -14.76
N ALA A 181 11.24 5.31 -15.49
CA ALA A 181 10.65 6.66 -15.60
C ALA A 181 10.17 7.22 -14.24
N HIS A 182 9.88 6.34 -13.27
CA HIS A 182 9.44 6.71 -11.92
C HIS A 182 10.54 6.60 -10.86
N GLY A 183 11.82 6.58 -11.26
CA GLY A 183 12.93 6.71 -10.31
C GLY A 183 13.53 5.40 -9.79
N CYS A 184 13.14 4.24 -10.36
CA CYS A 184 13.91 3.02 -10.22
C CYS A 184 15.26 3.20 -10.95
N ASP A 185 16.37 2.79 -10.33
CA ASP A 185 17.69 2.95 -10.93
C ASP A 185 18.07 1.73 -11.80
N HIS A 186 17.67 0.53 -11.37
CA HIS A 186 17.90 -0.73 -12.08
C HIS A 186 16.63 -1.56 -12.09
N ALA A 187 16.03 -1.77 -13.26
CA ALA A 187 14.83 -2.58 -13.42
C ALA A 187 15.23 -3.97 -13.99
N LEU A 188 15.14 -5.00 -13.15
CA LEU A 188 15.49 -6.39 -13.47
C LEU A 188 14.23 -7.16 -13.88
N ILE A 189 14.30 -7.93 -14.97
CA ILE A 189 13.15 -8.69 -15.47
C ILE A 189 13.14 -10.08 -14.87
N ALA A 190 12.19 -10.33 -13.97
CA ALA A 190 11.99 -11.63 -13.35
C ALA A 190 11.77 -12.74 -14.41
N GLY A 191 12.48 -13.87 -14.23
CA GLY A 191 12.45 -14.99 -15.16
C GLY A 191 13.42 -14.90 -16.36
N ARG A 192 14.05 -13.73 -16.58
CA ARG A 192 15.15 -13.57 -17.55
C ARG A 192 16.53 -13.49 -16.90
N GLU A 193 16.57 -12.99 -15.69
CA GLU A 193 17.79 -12.73 -14.93
C GLU A 193 17.76 -13.48 -13.60
N ASP A 194 18.92 -13.91 -13.12
CA ASP A 194 19.08 -14.30 -11.71
C ASP A 194 19.14 -13.01 -10.87
N ILE A 195 18.06 -12.72 -10.21
CA ILE A 195 17.90 -11.46 -9.47
C ILE A 195 18.92 -11.36 -8.32
N ALA A 196 19.18 -12.47 -7.61
CA ALA A 196 20.11 -12.44 -6.48
C ALA A 196 21.56 -12.22 -6.94
N GLU A 197 21.95 -12.83 -8.07
CA GLU A 197 23.25 -12.61 -8.68
C GLU A 197 23.39 -11.17 -9.19
N ARG A 198 22.38 -10.64 -9.88
CA ARG A 198 22.36 -9.24 -10.35
C ARG A 198 22.42 -8.23 -9.21
N VAL A 199 21.74 -8.50 -8.10
CA VAL A 199 21.83 -7.65 -6.90
C VAL A 199 23.26 -7.64 -6.36
N LYS A 200 23.93 -8.81 -6.29
CA LYS A 200 25.32 -8.90 -5.86
C LYS A 200 26.27 -8.14 -6.79
N GLU A 201 26.10 -8.27 -8.11
CA GLU A 201 26.89 -7.50 -9.08
C GLU A 201 26.74 -6.00 -8.89
N LEU A 202 25.51 -5.53 -8.69
CA LEU A 202 25.20 -4.10 -8.49
C LEU A 202 25.61 -3.56 -7.11
N THR A 203 26.01 -4.42 -6.19
CA THR A 203 26.40 -4.09 -4.81
C THR A 203 27.81 -4.58 -4.46
N ASP A 204 28.68 -4.81 -5.45
CA ASP A 204 30.06 -5.29 -5.25
C ASP A 204 30.15 -6.54 -4.36
N GLY A 205 29.19 -7.46 -4.52
CA GLY A 205 29.09 -8.72 -3.78
C GLY A 205 28.47 -8.63 -2.39
N GLN A 206 28.11 -7.42 -1.91
CA GLN A 206 27.65 -7.23 -0.54
C GLN A 206 26.17 -7.60 -0.30
N GLY A 207 25.34 -7.50 -1.33
CA GLY A 207 23.87 -7.56 -1.19
C GLY A 207 23.28 -6.26 -0.66
N VAL A 208 21.97 -6.27 -0.42
CA VAL A 208 21.23 -5.09 0.04
C VAL A 208 20.87 -5.15 1.54
N PRO A 209 20.81 -4.02 2.25
CA PRO A 209 20.42 -4.00 3.65
C PRO A 209 18.94 -4.31 3.86
N VAL A 210 18.10 -4.12 2.84
CA VAL A 210 16.66 -4.41 2.92
C VAL A 210 16.11 -4.86 1.57
N VAL A 211 15.20 -5.83 1.63
CA VAL A 211 14.35 -6.26 0.52
C VAL A 211 12.90 -6.01 0.89
N TYR A 212 12.17 -5.30 0.04
CA TYR A 212 10.72 -5.10 0.17
C TYR A 212 9.99 -6.03 -0.80
N ASP A 213 9.21 -6.95 -0.25
CA ASP A 213 8.58 -8.03 -1.01
C ASP A 213 7.05 -8.03 -0.85
N SER A 214 6.34 -7.76 -1.95
CA SER A 214 4.87 -7.85 -2.06
C SER A 214 4.41 -9.10 -2.81
N VAL A 215 5.34 -9.91 -3.31
CA VAL A 215 5.06 -11.05 -4.20
C VAL A 215 4.84 -12.32 -3.38
N GLY A 216 5.75 -12.65 -2.48
CA GLY A 216 5.59 -13.75 -1.54
C GLY A 216 6.25 -15.06 -1.99
N ALA A 217 5.48 -16.13 -2.21
CA ALA A 217 6.00 -17.47 -2.43
C ALA A 217 7.09 -17.53 -3.52
N ASP A 218 6.86 -16.88 -4.66
CA ASP A 218 7.78 -16.97 -5.82
C ASP A 218 9.09 -16.19 -5.63
N THR A 219 9.13 -15.21 -4.73
CA THR A 219 10.29 -14.32 -4.54
C THR A 219 11.01 -14.52 -3.22
N PHE A 220 10.45 -15.31 -2.31
CA PHE A 220 10.99 -15.49 -0.96
C PHE A 220 12.48 -15.92 -0.94
N GLU A 221 12.83 -16.92 -1.74
CA GLU A 221 14.20 -17.43 -1.82
C GLU A 221 15.17 -16.38 -2.38
N THR A 222 14.78 -15.74 -3.45
CA THR A 222 15.54 -14.67 -4.10
C THR A 222 15.71 -13.48 -3.16
N SER A 223 14.65 -13.12 -2.41
CA SER A 223 14.70 -12.06 -1.42
C SER A 223 15.73 -12.32 -0.35
N LEU A 224 15.76 -13.53 0.24
CA LEU A 224 16.75 -13.89 1.26
C LEU A 224 18.17 -13.93 0.67
N ALA A 225 18.36 -14.46 -0.54
CA ALA A 225 19.67 -14.58 -1.19
C ALA A 225 20.26 -13.23 -1.61
N SER A 226 19.43 -12.18 -1.73
CA SER A 226 19.83 -10.82 -2.10
C SER A 226 20.30 -9.97 -0.92
N LEU A 227 20.03 -10.41 0.32
CA LEU A 227 20.34 -9.64 1.52
C LEU A 227 21.82 -9.67 1.87
N ALA A 228 22.31 -8.53 2.32
CA ALA A 228 23.58 -8.42 3.04
C ALA A 228 23.49 -9.07 4.43
N PRO A 229 24.61 -9.44 5.08
CA PRO A 229 24.58 -9.87 6.48
C PRO A 229 23.86 -8.87 7.38
N ARG A 230 22.96 -9.35 8.23
CA ARG A 230 22.06 -8.56 9.09
C ARG A 230 21.03 -7.72 8.32
N GLY A 231 20.82 -8.04 7.03
CA GLY A 231 19.79 -7.41 6.22
C GLY A 231 18.38 -7.84 6.62
N MET A 232 17.39 -7.05 6.23
CA MET A 232 15.98 -7.24 6.58
C MET A 232 15.14 -7.58 5.35
N MET A 233 14.42 -8.70 5.41
CA MET A 233 13.33 -9.00 4.49
C MET A 233 12.02 -8.45 5.04
N VAL A 234 11.42 -7.51 4.33
CA VAL A 234 10.12 -6.91 4.65
C VAL A 234 9.07 -7.49 3.70
N SER A 235 8.36 -8.53 4.15
CA SER A 235 7.31 -9.18 3.37
C SER A 235 5.97 -8.48 3.64
N PHE A 236 5.54 -7.57 2.76
CA PHE A 236 4.33 -6.78 2.98
C PHE A 236 3.15 -7.17 2.06
N GLY A 237 3.33 -8.18 1.20
CA GLY A 237 2.28 -8.73 0.33
C GLY A 237 2.50 -10.21 0.04
N GLN A 238 1.60 -10.79 -0.79
CA GLN A 238 1.66 -12.21 -1.16
C GLN A 238 0.91 -12.49 -2.48
N SER A 239 1.19 -11.68 -3.51
CA SER A 239 0.44 -11.76 -4.78
C SER A 239 0.62 -13.10 -5.52
N SER A 240 1.75 -13.81 -5.31
CA SER A 240 1.98 -15.16 -5.83
C SER A 240 1.57 -16.28 -4.86
N GLY A 241 1.05 -15.91 -3.70
CA GLY A 241 0.70 -16.83 -2.62
C GLY A 241 1.50 -16.61 -1.34
N PRO A 242 1.01 -17.17 -0.22
CA PRO A 242 1.66 -17.03 1.07
C PRO A 242 2.95 -17.86 1.15
N VAL A 243 3.93 -17.35 1.89
CA VAL A 243 5.05 -18.16 2.41
C VAL A 243 4.50 -18.96 3.59
N THR A 244 4.18 -20.23 3.37
CA THR A 244 3.47 -21.08 4.35
C THR A 244 4.38 -21.60 5.45
N SER A 245 5.66 -21.82 5.15
CA SER A 245 6.66 -22.25 6.13
C SER A 245 8.07 -21.95 5.66
N PHE A 246 8.96 -21.64 6.59
CA PHE A 246 10.42 -21.66 6.38
C PHE A 246 11.12 -21.99 7.68
N ASP A 247 12.31 -22.57 7.59
CA ASP A 247 13.15 -22.84 8.76
C ASP A 247 13.84 -21.53 9.21
N PRO A 248 13.60 -21.04 10.44
CA PRO A 248 14.27 -19.84 10.98
C PRO A 248 15.81 -19.97 11.00
N ALA A 249 16.38 -21.19 11.06
CA ALA A 249 17.83 -21.40 10.97
C ALA A 249 18.43 -20.81 9.69
N ARG A 250 17.65 -20.67 8.64
CA ARG A 250 18.05 -20.04 7.38
C ARG A 250 18.40 -18.57 7.55
N LEU A 251 17.75 -17.87 8.48
CA LEU A 251 18.08 -16.47 8.78
C LEU A 251 19.49 -16.38 9.39
N ALA A 252 19.84 -17.31 10.27
CA ALA A 252 21.20 -17.40 10.84
C ALA A 252 22.22 -17.74 9.76
N ALA A 253 21.96 -18.76 8.93
CA ALA A 253 22.84 -19.20 7.86
C ALA A 253 23.04 -18.12 6.77
N GLY A 254 22.02 -17.30 6.48
CA GLY A 254 22.09 -16.18 5.55
C GLY A 254 22.82 -14.94 6.09
N GLY A 255 23.37 -15.00 7.32
CA GLY A 255 24.11 -13.89 7.90
C GLY A 255 23.36 -13.13 9.00
N SER A 256 22.58 -13.83 9.83
CA SER A 256 21.79 -13.24 10.92
C SER A 256 20.74 -12.26 10.42
N LEU A 257 19.96 -12.69 9.42
CA LEU A 257 18.95 -11.88 8.75
C LEU A 257 17.75 -11.58 9.67
N PHE A 258 17.05 -10.51 9.36
CA PHE A 258 15.75 -10.18 9.94
C PHE A 258 14.64 -10.50 8.95
N TYR A 259 13.51 -10.97 9.46
CA TYR A 259 12.29 -11.14 8.69
C TYR A 259 11.13 -10.47 9.43
N THR A 260 10.36 -9.66 8.74
CA THR A 260 9.16 -9.03 9.27
C THR A 260 8.02 -9.04 8.27
N ARG A 261 6.78 -9.13 8.79
CA ARG A 261 5.57 -9.02 7.97
C ARG A 261 4.66 -7.92 8.52
N PRO A 262 4.95 -6.67 8.16
CA PRO A 262 4.20 -5.52 8.65
C PRO A 262 2.85 -5.40 7.95
N GLY A 263 1.92 -4.69 8.59
CA GLY A 263 0.63 -4.32 8.03
C GLY A 263 0.29 -2.87 8.33
N LEU A 264 -0.17 -2.11 7.34
CA LEU A 264 -0.48 -0.68 7.47
C LEU A 264 -1.38 -0.39 8.67
N GLY A 265 -2.40 -1.23 8.94
CA GLY A 265 -3.32 -1.01 10.05
C GLY A 265 -2.64 -0.84 11.43
N ASN A 266 -1.49 -1.51 11.65
CA ASN A 266 -0.72 -1.36 12.90
C ASN A 266 0.05 -0.04 12.94
N TYR A 267 0.45 0.49 11.79
CA TYR A 267 1.23 1.74 11.69
C TYR A 267 0.35 3.00 11.69
N ILE A 268 -0.97 2.83 11.57
CA ILE A 268 -1.96 3.92 11.63
C ILE A 268 -3.06 3.62 12.66
N ALA A 269 -2.74 2.84 13.69
CA ALA A 269 -3.72 2.39 14.68
C ALA A 269 -4.24 3.56 15.53
N THR A 270 -3.38 4.52 15.85
CA THR A 270 -3.76 5.73 16.59
C THR A 270 -4.08 6.87 15.64
N ARG A 271 -4.86 7.84 16.10
CA ARG A 271 -5.14 9.08 15.35
C ARG A 271 -3.85 9.82 14.99
N GLU A 272 -2.93 9.92 15.92
CA GLU A 272 -1.64 10.58 15.73
C GLU A 272 -0.81 9.90 14.62
N ASP A 273 -0.73 8.57 14.62
CA ASP A 273 -0.04 7.82 13.58
C ASP A 273 -0.68 7.98 12.20
N LEU A 274 -2.03 7.97 12.14
CA LEU A 274 -2.77 8.19 10.92
C LEU A 274 -2.47 9.57 10.33
N GLU A 275 -2.54 10.61 11.15
CA GLU A 275 -2.27 12.00 10.75
C GLU A 275 -0.81 12.19 10.33
N LEU A 276 0.14 11.63 11.08
CA LEU A 276 1.57 11.70 10.74
C LEU A 276 1.86 11.07 9.38
N SER A 277 1.33 9.87 9.14
CA SER A 277 1.53 9.16 7.89
C SER A 277 0.85 9.90 6.71
N ALA A 278 -0.38 10.39 6.90
CA ALA A 278 -1.09 11.18 5.91
C ALA A 278 -0.35 12.48 5.58
N GLN A 279 0.11 13.22 6.59
CA GLN A 279 0.85 14.47 6.41
C GLN A 279 2.14 14.26 5.61
N ARG A 280 2.90 13.23 5.92
CA ARG A 280 4.12 12.89 5.17
C ARG A 280 3.82 12.57 3.72
N LEU A 281 2.77 11.78 3.46
CA LEU A 281 2.33 11.44 2.11
C LEU A 281 1.86 12.68 1.34
N PHE A 282 1.00 13.50 1.93
CA PHE A 282 0.52 14.74 1.31
C PHE A 282 1.68 15.70 0.99
N ASN A 283 2.68 15.80 1.85
CA ASN A 283 3.87 16.60 1.60
C ASN A 283 4.68 16.09 0.41
N MET A 284 4.82 14.76 0.27
CA MET A 284 5.55 14.17 -0.86
C MET A 284 4.83 14.43 -2.18
N VAL A 285 3.51 14.27 -2.20
CA VAL A 285 2.68 14.48 -3.40
C VAL A 285 2.55 15.98 -3.69
N GLY A 286 2.19 16.79 -2.70
CA GLY A 286 2.01 18.24 -2.88
C GLY A 286 3.29 18.98 -3.27
N SER A 287 4.48 18.46 -2.93
CA SER A 287 5.77 19.02 -3.37
C SER A 287 6.22 18.51 -4.76
N GLY A 288 5.46 17.61 -5.39
CA GLY A 288 5.80 17.02 -6.68
C GLY A 288 6.94 15.99 -6.64
N LYS A 289 7.41 15.59 -5.45
CA LYS A 289 8.43 14.53 -5.29
C LYS A 289 7.88 13.15 -5.59
N VAL A 290 6.59 12.95 -5.41
CA VAL A 290 5.84 11.75 -5.78
C VAL A 290 4.65 12.14 -6.62
N ALA A 291 4.59 11.65 -7.84
CA ALA A 291 3.42 11.72 -8.71
C ALA A 291 2.62 10.41 -8.58
N ILE A 292 1.31 10.56 -8.44
CA ILE A 292 0.39 9.42 -8.37
C ILE A 292 -0.14 9.12 -9.76
N ASN A 293 0.05 7.89 -10.20
CA ASN A 293 -0.50 7.43 -11.48
C ASN A 293 -1.94 6.95 -11.25
N VAL A 294 -2.91 7.68 -11.78
CA VAL A 294 -4.34 7.34 -11.76
C VAL A 294 -4.71 6.80 -13.13
N ASN A 295 -5.18 5.54 -13.20
CA ASN A 295 -5.60 4.85 -14.43
C ASN A 295 -7.11 4.66 -14.47
#